data_c1a9d0580d0da2a4efab96ab6a3a9aee
#
_entry.id   c1a9d0580d0da2a4efab96ab6a3a9aee
#
_cell.length_a   1.000
_cell.length_b   1.000
_cell.length_c   1.000
_cell.angle_alpha   90.00
_cell.angle_beta   90.00
_cell.angle_gamma   90.00
#
_symmetry.space_group_name_H-M   'P 1'
#
loop_
_entity.id
_entity.type
_entity.pdbx_description
1 polymer ?
#
loop_
_entity_poly.entity_id
_entity_poly.type
_entity_poly.pdbx_seq_one_letter_code
_entity_poly.pdbx_strand_id
1 'polypeptide(L)'
;MKCVRVAILGVCLVGACFGGELKFDEKKFELKSVQVGDRTLKFRAYEGIVYVAKPTSDYEVLNFYVPEGKFDDKTTAIFMPNAIGGYMPAKPQKPEIQNEKPNATLEALLRGYVVASVGARGRTLKDGERFIGKAPAAIVDLKAAVRYLKFNDKFMPGDANKIISNGTSAGGAMSALLGTSANAKEYEPYLDELGTAQADDQIYAVSAYCPVTNLEHEDEAYEWMFGDLDKFERIDFSSLDAASFNDRSKKPKMIVGELNATQKELSRELKS
;
A
#
# COMPACT_ATOMS: atom_id res chain seq x y z
N MET A 1 31.02 53.11 -35.45
CA MET A 1 30.08 52.77 -34.36
C MET A 1 29.89 51.26 -34.36
N LYS A 2 30.52 50.55 -33.45
CA LYS A 2 30.37 49.09 -33.28
C LYS A 2 29.41 48.81 -32.12
N CYS A 3 28.23 48.25 -32.41
CA CYS A 3 27.28 47.76 -31.40
C CYS A 3 27.83 46.49 -30.77
N VAL A 4 28.11 46.54 -29.47
CA VAL A 4 28.37 45.36 -28.63
C VAL A 4 27.03 44.81 -28.16
N ARG A 5 26.66 43.61 -28.59
CA ARG A 5 25.53 42.84 -28.03
C ARG A 5 26.01 42.09 -26.80
N VAL A 6 25.55 42.48 -25.63
CA VAL A 6 25.72 41.72 -24.40
C VAL A 6 24.60 40.65 -24.36
N ALA A 7 24.99 39.39 -24.46
CA ALA A 7 24.11 38.26 -24.23
C ALA A 7 24.10 37.99 -22.72
N ILE A 8 22.95 38.24 -22.08
CA ILE A 8 22.68 37.83 -20.70
C ILE A 8 22.23 36.38 -20.78
N LEU A 9 23.13 35.44 -20.36
CA LEU A 9 22.77 34.06 -20.06
C LEU A 9 21.96 34.08 -18.75
N GLY A 10 20.64 33.99 -18.86
CA GLY A 10 19.78 33.70 -17.71
C GLY A 10 19.98 32.26 -17.31
N VAL A 11 20.70 32.02 -16.23
CA VAL A 11 20.70 30.73 -15.52
C VAL A 11 19.35 30.60 -14.83
N CYS A 12 18.42 29.87 -15.44
CA CYS A 12 17.23 29.40 -14.73
C CYS A 12 17.69 28.37 -13.69
N LEU A 13 17.85 28.82 -12.46
CA LEU A 13 17.83 27.94 -11.29
C LEU A 13 16.40 27.37 -11.22
N VAL A 14 16.22 26.17 -11.77
CA VAL A 14 15.06 25.35 -11.47
C VAL A 14 15.25 24.83 -10.04
N GLY A 15 14.94 25.69 -9.08
CA GLY A 15 14.74 25.29 -7.70
C GLY A 15 13.50 24.40 -7.68
N ALA A 16 13.70 23.10 -7.52
CA ALA A 16 12.62 22.16 -7.32
C ALA A 16 11.93 22.48 -5.98
N CYS A 17 10.88 23.28 -6.00
CA CYS A 17 9.97 23.46 -4.88
C CYS A 17 9.05 22.22 -4.75
N PHE A 18 9.62 21.06 -4.41
CA PHE A 18 8.82 19.85 -4.18
C PHE A 18 8.12 19.83 -2.80
N GLY A 19 8.48 20.70 -1.89
CA GLY A 19 7.93 20.70 -0.53
C GLY A 19 6.49 21.24 -0.38
N GLY A 20 5.93 21.90 -1.40
CA GLY A 20 4.59 22.47 -1.33
C GLY A 20 3.48 21.51 -1.78
N GLU A 21 3.77 20.59 -2.69
CA GLU A 21 2.80 19.68 -3.28
C GLU A 21 2.41 18.51 -2.35
N LEU A 22 3.30 18.10 -1.43
CA LEU A 22 3.06 16.99 -0.47
C LEU A 22 2.58 17.46 0.89
N LYS A 23 2.22 18.73 1.06
CA LYS A 23 1.71 19.25 2.32
C LYS A 23 0.28 18.79 2.57
N PHE A 24 0.01 18.26 3.76
CA PHE A 24 -1.34 17.91 4.19
C PHE A 24 -2.20 19.17 4.38
N ASP A 25 -3.40 19.15 3.81
CA ASP A 25 -4.40 20.21 4.02
C ASP A 25 -5.39 19.77 5.11
N GLU A 26 -5.20 20.25 6.31
CA GLU A 26 -6.03 19.96 7.49
C GLU A 26 -7.49 20.42 7.36
N LYS A 27 -7.78 21.31 6.40
CA LYS A 27 -9.13 21.86 6.16
C LYS A 27 -9.92 21.06 5.13
N LYS A 28 -9.26 20.24 4.34
CA LYS A 28 -9.88 19.47 3.25
C LYS A 28 -10.41 18.12 3.76
N PHE A 29 -11.42 18.15 4.62
CA PHE A 29 -12.07 16.94 5.11
C PHE A 29 -13.59 16.97 4.91
N GLU A 30 -14.18 15.80 4.93
CA GLU A 30 -15.63 15.59 5.07
C GLU A 30 -15.92 14.99 6.45
N LEU A 31 -16.97 15.48 7.12
CA LEU A 31 -17.50 14.81 8.30
C LEU A 31 -18.40 13.64 7.85
N LYS A 32 -18.01 12.44 8.22
CA LYS A 32 -18.75 11.21 7.91
C LYS A 32 -19.18 10.49 9.17
N SER A 33 -20.17 9.61 9.03
CA SER A 33 -20.59 8.72 10.09
C SER A 33 -20.94 7.34 9.54
N VAL A 34 -20.71 6.31 10.36
CA VAL A 34 -21.10 4.92 10.08
C VAL A 34 -21.86 4.36 11.29
N GLN A 35 -23.00 3.73 11.03
CA GLN A 35 -23.76 3.02 12.05
C GLN A 35 -23.22 1.60 12.22
N VAL A 36 -22.88 1.21 13.45
CA VAL A 36 -22.39 -0.12 13.81
C VAL A 36 -23.16 -0.62 15.02
N GLY A 37 -24.15 -1.50 14.79
CA GLY A 37 -25.13 -1.87 15.81
C GLY A 37 -25.86 -0.64 16.32
N ASP A 38 -25.91 -0.44 17.64
CA ASP A 38 -26.55 0.72 18.30
C ASP A 38 -25.65 1.94 18.41
N ARG A 39 -24.42 1.90 17.88
CA ARG A 39 -23.44 2.98 17.98
C ARG A 39 -23.26 3.69 16.64
N THR A 40 -23.24 5.03 16.68
CA THR A 40 -22.85 5.85 15.51
C THR A 40 -21.43 6.34 15.73
N LEU A 41 -20.51 5.91 14.86
CA LEU A 41 -19.15 6.42 14.81
C LEU A 41 -19.11 7.63 13.88
N LYS A 42 -18.64 8.78 14.39
CA LYS A 42 -18.37 9.98 13.59
C LYS A 42 -16.87 10.16 13.42
N PHE A 43 -16.44 10.64 12.25
CA PHE A 43 -15.03 10.88 11.96
C PHE A 43 -14.83 11.92 10.86
N ARG A 44 -13.64 12.54 10.86
CA ARG A 44 -13.15 13.33 9.72
C ARG A 44 -12.55 12.37 8.69
N ALA A 45 -12.92 12.52 7.42
CA ALA A 45 -12.44 11.75 6.30
C ALA A 45 -11.66 12.66 5.33
N TYR A 46 -10.39 12.36 5.12
CA TYR A 46 -9.52 12.96 4.12
C TYR A 46 -9.25 11.88 3.08
N GLU A 47 -9.93 11.91 1.94
CA GLU A 47 -9.86 10.84 0.95
C GLU A 47 -9.11 11.28 -0.31
N GLY A 48 -8.40 10.33 -0.94
CA GLY A 48 -7.69 10.56 -2.20
C GLY A 48 -6.43 11.43 -2.08
N ILE A 49 -5.73 11.36 -0.95
CA ILE A 49 -4.48 12.08 -0.75
C ILE A 49 -3.37 11.40 -1.56
N VAL A 50 -2.81 12.08 -2.55
CA VAL A 50 -1.64 11.61 -3.29
C VAL A 50 -0.40 11.81 -2.41
N TYR A 51 0.33 10.73 -2.11
CA TYR A 51 1.44 10.75 -1.15
C TYR A 51 2.84 10.86 -1.80
N VAL A 52 2.91 11.00 -3.12
CA VAL A 52 4.14 11.20 -3.90
C VAL A 52 4.00 12.40 -4.84
N ALA A 53 5.07 13.08 -5.17
CA ALA A 53 5.02 14.25 -6.07
C ALA A 53 4.89 13.86 -7.55
N LYS A 54 5.29 12.64 -7.91
CA LYS A 54 5.27 12.12 -9.30
C LYS A 54 4.54 10.78 -9.36
N PRO A 55 3.21 10.76 -9.14
CA PRO A 55 2.45 9.52 -9.20
C PRO A 55 2.51 8.90 -10.60
N THR A 56 2.69 7.60 -10.68
CA THR A 56 2.68 6.82 -11.92
C THR A 56 1.34 6.15 -12.17
N SER A 57 0.45 6.18 -11.17
CA SER A 57 -0.88 5.60 -11.25
C SER A 57 -1.83 6.27 -10.26
N ASP A 58 -3.10 5.92 -10.36
CA ASP A 58 -4.15 6.32 -9.42
C ASP A 58 -4.22 5.43 -8.16
N TYR A 59 -3.26 4.53 -7.96
CA TYR A 59 -3.11 3.70 -6.76
C TYR A 59 -2.22 4.33 -5.69
N GLU A 60 -1.39 5.30 -6.04
CA GLU A 60 -0.46 5.99 -5.14
C GLU A 60 -1.18 7.08 -4.34
N VAL A 61 -2.26 6.67 -3.68
CA VAL A 61 -3.13 7.51 -2.86
C VAL A 61 -3.39 6.86 -1.50
N LEU A 62 -3.68 7.67 -0.49
CA LEU A 62 -4.14 7.18 0.81
C LEU A 62 -5.44 7.91 1.23
N ASN A 63 -6.19 7.24 2.08
CA ASN A 63 -7.30 7.83 2.83
C ASN A 63 -6.91 7.94 4.29
N PHE A 64 -7.16 9.11 4.88
CA PHE A 64 -6.83 9.37 6.26
C PHE A 64 -8.10 9.67 7.06
N TYR A 65 -8.29 8.96 8.16
CA TYR A 65 -9.50 9.02 8.97
C TYR A 65 -9.18 9.29 10.42
N VAL A 66 -9.90 10.24 11.02
CA VAL A 66 -9.71 10.65 12.41
C VAL A 66 -11.03 10.52 13.15
N PRO A 67 -11.15 9.62 14.16
CA PRO A 67 -12.39 9.47 14.90
C PRO A 67 -12.71 10.68 15.77
N GLU A 68 -14.00 10.89 16.06
CA GLU A 68 -14.46 11.92 16.99
C GLU A 68 -13.75 11.80 18.35
N GLY A 69 -13.36 12.93 18.93
CA GLY A 69 -12.56 12.98 20.15
C GLY A 69 -11.04 12.89 19.94
N LYS A 70 -10.58 12.68 18.68
CA LYS A 70 -9.15 12.63 18.33
C LYS A 70 -8.71 13.68 17.32
N PHE A 71 -9.56 14.66 17.02
CA PHE A 71 -9.31 15.62 15.94
C PHE A 71 -8.04 16.47 16.10
N ASP A 72 -7.63 16.71 17.35
CA ASP A 72 -6.42 17.50 17.68
C ASP A 72 -5.40 16.66 18.49
N ASP A 73 -5.64 15.34 18.63
CA ASP A 73 -4.76 14.43 19.36
C ASP A 73 -3.50 14.16 18.54
N LYS A 74 -2.33 14.39 19.13
CA LYS A 74 -1.00 14.16 18.56
C LYS A 74 -0.28 12.95 19.17
N THR A 75 -0.98 12.13 19.94
CA THR A 75 -0.39 11.02 20.69
C THR A 75 -0.92 9.65 20.30
N THR A 76 -2.08 9.62 19.63
CA THR A 76 -2.73 8.39 19.18
C THR A 76 -1.92 7.73 18.05
N ALA A 77 -1.69 6.43 18.14
CA ALA A 77 -1.04 5.67 17.08
C ALA A 77 -1.84 5.72 15.77
N ILE A 78 -1.13 5.72 14.65
CA ILE A 78 -1.71 5.65 13.31
C ILE A 78 -1.73 4.18 12.88
N PHE A 79 -2.93 3.62 12.76
CA PHE A 79 -3.11 2.29 12.17
C PHE A 79 -3.12 2.40 10.64
N MET A 80 -2.24 1.68 9.98
CA MET A 80 -2.00 1.77 8.54
C MET A 80 -2.31 0.44 7.84
N PRO A 81 -3.61 0.16 7.57
CA PRO A 81 -3.99 -1.04 6.85
C PRO A 81 -3.71 -0.89 5.36
N ASN A 82 -3.25 -1.98 4.74
CA ASN A 82 -3.20 -2.14 3.30
C ASN A 82 -4.13 -3.27 2.85
N ALA A 83 -4.71 -3.14 1.65
CA ALA A 83 -5.64 -4.11 1.07
C ALA A 83 -4.97 -4.97 -0.01
N ILE A 84 -3.63 -5.07 0.00
CA ILE A 84 -2.88 -5.83 -0.99
C ILE A 84 -3.22 -7.31 -0.83
N GLY A 85 -3.85 -7.90 -1.85
CA GLY A 85 -4.17 -9.33 -1.94
C GLY A 85 -3.50 -9.93 -3.18
N GLY A 86 -2.77 -11.06 -3.06
CA GLY A 86 -2.08 -11.70 -4.18
C GLY A 86 -1.09 -10.80 -4.93
N TYR A 87 -0.54 -9.77 -4.26
CA TYR A 87 0.32 -8.73 -4.85
C TYR A 87 -0.35 -7.94 -6.00
N MET A 88 -1.69 -7.90 -6.02
CA MET A 88 -2.47 -7.12 -6.97
C MET A 88 -2.49 -5.63 -6.57
N PRO A 89 -2.77 -4.71 -7.51
CA PRO A 89 -2.99 -3.31 -7.18
C PRO A 89 -4.15 -3.17 -6.20
N ALA A 90 -3.99 -2.33 -5.19
CA ALA A 90 -5.00 -2.11 -4.16
C ALA A 90 -5.30 -0.62 -3.97
N LYS A 91 -6.58 -0.27 -3.96
CA LYS A 91 -7.05 1.06 -3.55
C LYS A 91 -7.14 1.16 -2.02
N PRO A 92 -7.00 2.36 -1.45
CA PRO A 92 -7.23 2.54 -0.01
C PRO A 92 -8.68 2.21 0.34
N GLN A 93 -8.86 1.45 1.42
CA GLN A 93 -10.19 1.08 1.93
C GLN A 93 -10.86 2.27 2.63
N LYS A 94 -12.19 2.29 2.53
CA LYS A 94 -13.05 3.18 3.32
C LYS A 94 -13.57 2.43 4.55
N PRO A 95 -13.94 3.16 5.63
CA PRO A 95 -14.60 2.54 6.78
C PRO A 95 -15.99 2.01 6.38
N GLU A 96 -16.17 0.70 6.40
CA GLU A 96 -17.43 0.07 5.96
C GLU A 96 -17.68 -1.28 6.63
N ILE A 97 -18.92 -1.71 6.62
CA ILE A 97 -19.34 -3.06 7.00
C ILE A 97 -19.23 -3.95 5.76
N GLN A 98 -18.42 -4.99 5.85
CA GLN A 98 -18.25 -6.01 4.81
C GLN A 98 -18.62 -7.38 5.38
N ASN A 99 -19.54 -8.09 4.74
CA ASN A 99 -20.02 -9.39 5.22
C ASN A 99 -20.44 -9.36 6.72
N GLU A 100 -21.26 -8.38 7.09
CA GLU A 100 -21.81 -8.17 8.43
C GLU A 100 -20.77 -7.80 9.51
N LYS A 101 -19.52 -7.54 9.14
CA LYS A 101 -18.43 -7.19 10.06
C LYS A 101 -17.73 -5.89 9.62
N PRO A 102 -17.24 -5.10 10.57
CA PRO A 102 -16.36 -3.99 10.24
C PRO A 102 -15.13 -4.47 9.48
N ASN A 103 -14.75 -3.77 8.42
CA ASN A 103 -13.44 -3.98 7.80
C ASN A 103 -12.32 -3.44 8.72
N ALA A 104 -11.04 -3.71 8.40
CA ALA A 104 -9.90 -3.31 9.23
C ALA A 104 -9.85 -1.78 9.50
N THR A 105 -10.22 -0.97 8.52
CA THR A 105 -10.29 0.49 8.64
C THR A 105 -11.35 0.93 9.65
N LEU A 106 -12.55 0.38 9.55
CA LEU A 106 -13.64 0.71 10.47
C LEU A 106 -13.38 0.17 11.88
N GLU A 107 -12.88 -1.06 12.01
CA GLU A 107 -12.55 -1.66 13.30
C GLU A 107 -11.51 -0.84 14.06
N ALA A 108 -10.46 -0.37 13.38
CA ALA A 108 -9.44 0.47 13.99
C ALA A 108 -10.02 1.82 14.47
N LEU A 109 -10.89 2.44 13.68
CA LEU A 109 -11.59 3.67 14.08
C LEU A 109 -12.49 3.46 15.30
N LEU A 110 -13.23 2.33 15.37
CA LEU A 110 -14.07 1.97 16.51
C LEU A 110 -13.25 1.80 17.80
N ARG A 111 -11.98 1.42 17.69
CA ARG A 111 -11.02 1.31 18.80
C ARG A 111 -10.30 2.61 19.10
N GLY A 112 -10.61 3.70 18.40
CA GLY A 112 -10.06 5.02 18.65
C GLY A 112 -8.68 5.28 18.03
N TYR A 113 -8.22 4.46 17.10
CA TYR A 113 -7.02 4.75 16.31
C TYR A 113 -7.30 5.84 15.27
N VAL A 114 -6.29 6.63 14.96
CA VAL A 114 -6.22 7.36 13.69
C VAL A 114 -5.85 6.35 12.61
N VAL A 115 -6.45 6.43 11.43
CA VAL A 115 -6.27 5.41 10.38
C VAL A 115 -5.77 6.04 9.09
N ALA A 116 -4.69 5.50 8.54
CA ALA A 116 -4.17 5.82 7.22
C ALA A 116 -4.29 4.57 6.32
N SER A 117 -5.39 4.42 5.60
CA SER A 117 -5.55 3.32 4.64
C SER A 117 -4.81 3.66 3.35
N VAL A 118 -3.86 2.81 2.95
CA VAL A 118 -2.92 3.08 1.87
C VAL A 118 -3.26 2.23 0.64
N GLY A 119 -3.34 2.90 -0.52
CA GLY A 119 -3.33 2.24 -1.81
C GLY A 119 -1.90 1.97 -2.27
N ALA A 120 -1.72 0.98 -3.14
CA ALA A 120 -0.42 0.64 -3.70
C ALA A 120 -0.57 0.00 -5.09
N ARG A 121 0.44 0.19 -5.91
CA ARG A 121 0.59 -0.51 -7.19
C ARG A 121 0.77 -2.01 -6.94
N GLY A 122 0.53 -2.82 -7.95
CA GLY A 122 0.68 -4.26 -7.86
C GLY A 122 1.04 -4.92 -9.19
N ARG A 123 1.41 -6.20 -9.13
CA ARG A 123 2.07 -6.95 -10.20
C ARG A 123 1.38 -6.95 -11.56
N THR A 124 0.07 -6.71 -11.63
CA THR A 124 -0.69 -6.72 -12.88
C THR A 124 -0.90 -5.33 -13.47
N LEU A 125 -0.51 -4.27 -12.75
CA LEU A 125 -0.73 -2.92 -13.20
C LEU A 125 0.18 -2.59 -14.39
N LYS A 126 -0.44 -2.05 -15.45
CA LYS A 126 0.25 -1.65 -16.68
C LYS A 126 -0.06 -0.19 -17.03
N ASP A 127 0.90 0.43 -17.71
CA ASP A 127 0.75 1.64 -18.50
C ASP A 127 1.07 1.28 -19.95
N GLY A 128 0.05 1.20 -20.80
CA GLY A 128 0.14 0.56 -22.10
C GLY A 128 0.58 -0.91 -21.98
N GLU A 129 1.67 -1.27 -22.64
CA GLU A 129 2.26 -2.62 -22.58
C GLU A 129 3.25 -2.81 -21.41
N ARG A 130 3.68 -1.71 -20.76
CA ARG A 130 4.70 -1.75 -19.72
C ARG A 130 4.07 -2.04 -18.36
N PHE A 131 4.58 -3.04 -17.65
CA PHE A 131 4.25 -3.26 -16.25
C PHE A 131 4.91 -2.18 -15.35
N ILE A 132 4.09 -1.48 -14.57
CA ILE A 132 4.53 -0.41 -13.66
C ILE A 132 4.36 -0.77 -12.17
N GLY A 133 3.78 -1.93 -11.89
CA GLY A 133 3.50 -2.40 -10.52
C GLY A 133 4.20 -3.70 -10.14
N LYS A 134 5.20 -4.19 -10.94
CA LYS A 134 6.05 -5.32 -10.53
C LYS A 134 6.90 -4.96 -9.31
N ALA A 135 7.42 -5.98 -8.63
CA ALA A 135 8.37 -5.76 -7.54
C ALA A 135 9.51 -4.81 -7.98
N PRO A 136 9.90 -3.84 -7.16
CA PRO A 136 9.50 -3.62 -5.77
C PRO A 136 8.34 -2.60 -5.58
N ALA A 137 7.52 -2.29 -6.59
CA ALA A 137 6.59 -1.17 -6.58
C ALA A 137 5.69 -1.12 -5.33
N ALA A 138 5.09 -2.23 -4.90
CA ALA A 138 4.16 -2.24 -3.76
C ALA A 138 4.82 -1.83 -2.44
N ILE A 139 6.03 -2.32 -2.15
CA ILE A 139 6.74 -1.93 -0.92
C ILE A 139 7.25 -0.50 -1.00
N VAL A 140 7.67 -0.02 -2.16
CA VAL A 140 8.08 1.37 -2.39
C VAL A 140 6.91 2.31 -2.12
N ASP A 141 5.69 1.97 -2.57
CA ASP A 141 4.48 2.75 -2.33
C ASP A 141 4.14 2.83 -0.83
N LEU A 142 4.22 1.72 -0.09
CA LEU A 142 4.01 1.74 1.36
C LEU A 142 5.05 2.58 2.10
N LYS A 143 6.33 2.51 1.70
CA LYS A 143 7.40 3.36 2.25
C LYS A 143 7.16 4.83 1.96
N ALA A 144 6.75 5.16 0.73
CA ALA A 144 6.40 6.53 0.34
C ALA A 144 5.25 7.10 1.17
N ALA A 145 4.23 6.28 1.45
CA ALA A 145 3.11 6.67 2.31
C ALA A 145 3.57 6.91 3.77
N VAL A 146 4.46 6.09 4.32
CA VAL A 146 5.05 6.34 5.66
C VAL A 146 5.83 7.65 5.67
N ARG A 147 6.67 7.92 4.68
CA ARG A 147 7.41 9.17 4.54
C ARG A 147 6.47 10.38 4.48
N TYR A 148 5.37 10.26 3.73
CA TYR A 148 4.34 11.30 3.67
C TYR A 148 3.72 11.60 5.05
N LEU A 149 3.33 10.56 5.80
CA LEU A 149 2.74 10.70 7.13
C LEU A 149 3.72 11.39 8.10
N LYS A 150 4.98 10.96 8.14
CA LYS A 150 6.02 11.55 9.00
C LYS A 150 6.35 12.99 8.63
N PHE A 151 6.46 13.28 7.35
CA PHE A 151 6.70 14.65 6.87
C PHE A 151 5.59 15.61 7.31
N ASN A 152 4.35 15.12 7.38
CA ASN A 152 3.18 15.90 7.74
C ASN A 152 2.75 15.77 9.22
N ASP A 153 3.49 15.09 10.06
CA ASP A 153 3.14 14.78 11.46
C ASP A 153 2.67 16.01 12.25
N LYS A 154 3.33 17.15 12.05
CA LYS A 154 2.95 18.41 12.72
C LYS A 154 1.55 18.91 12.34
N PHE A 155 1.07 18.58 11.15
CA PHE A 155 -0.19 19.06 10.60
C PHE A 155 -1.33 18.04 10.69
N MET A 156 -1.00 16.76 10.88
CA MET A 156 -1.95 15.65 10.94
C MET A 156 -2.26 15.26 12.38
N PRO A 157 -3.50 14.91 12.73
CA PRO A 157 -3.80 14.20 13.97
C PRO A 157 -3.10 12.83 14.04
N GLY A 158 -2.87 12.34 15.26
CA GLY A 158 -2.11 11.12 15.50
C GLY A 158 -0.61 11.38 15.67
N ASP A 159 0.16 10.32 15.86
CA ASP A 159 1.60 10.32 16.07
C ASP A 159 2.26 9.44 14.98
N ALA A 160 2.87 10.07 13.99
CA ALA A 160 3.52 9.36 12.89
C ALA A 160 4.80 8.60 13.31
N ASN A 161 5.26 8.75 14.56
CA ASN A 161 6.28 7.87 15.12
C ASN A 161 5.69 6.55 15.64
N LYS A 162 4.35 6.45 15.70
CA LYS A 162 3.61 5.26 16.14
C LYS A 162 2.76 4.66 15.01
N ILE A 163 3.32 4.49 13.83
CA ILE A 163 2.65 3.83 12.71
C ILE A 163 2.65 2.33 12.94
N ILE A 164 1.46 1.72 12.88
CA ILE A 164 1.26 0.26 12.96
C ILE A 164 0.79 -0.21 11.59
N SER A 165 1.64 -0.87 10.83
CA SER A 165 1.26 -1.46 9.53
C SER A 165 0.44 -2.73 9.73
N ASN A 166 -0.61 -2.90 8.91
CA ASN A 166 -1.46 -4.08 8.95
C ASN A 166 -1.79 -4.60 7.56
N GLY A 167 -1.82 -5.93 7.42
CA GLY A 167 -2.22 -6.60 6.19
C GLY A 167 -2.35 -8.11 6.36
N THR A 168 -2.98 -8.75 5.38
CA THR A 168 -3.22 -10.20 5.35
C THR A 168 -2.63 -10.80 4.07
N SER A 169 -2.10 -12.03 4.13
CA SER A 169 -1.52 -12.75 2.97
C SER A 169 -0.37 -11.94 2.34
N ALA A 170 -0.45 -11.60 1.06
CA ALA A 170 0.52 -10.70 0.40
C ALA A 170 0.61 -9.33 1.09
N GLY A 171 -0.51 -8.77 1.58
CA GLY A 171 -0.52 -7.55 2.39
C GLY A 171 0.16 -7.73 3.73
N GLY A 172 0.05 -8.91 4.34
CA GLY A 172 0.81 -9.30 5.55
C GLY A 172 2.31 -9.35 5.28
N ALA A 173 2.72 -9.94 4.15
CA ALA A 173 4.10 -9.96 3.71
C ALA A 173 4.65 -8.54 3.49
N MET A 174 3.88 -7.67 2.80
CA MET A 174 4.27 -6.28 2.59
C MET A 174 4.38 -5.49 3.91
N SER A 175 3.49 -5.74 4.87
CA SER A 175 3.57 -5.14 6.21
C SER A 175 4.81 -5.61 6.98
N ALA A 176 5.15 -6.90 6.93
CA ALA A 176 6.34 -7.46 7.54
C ALA A 176 7.62 -6.88 6.89
N LEU A 177 7.66 -6.84 5.56
CA LEU A 177 8.78 -6.28 4.81
C LEU A 177 8.97 -4.79 5.12
N LEU A 178 7.88 -4.02 5.24
CA LEU A 178 7.94 -2.62 5.63
C LEU A 178 8.61 -2.42 7.00
N GLY A 179 8.26 -3.28 7.97
CA GLY A 179 8.86 -3.23 9.32
C GLY A 179 10.32 -3.63 9.36
N THR A 180 10.74 -4.57 8.52
CA THR A 180 12.12 -5.14 8.53
C THR A 180 13.10 -4.40 7.61
N SER A 181 12.60 -3.59 6.67
CA SER A 181 13.42 -2.90 5.67
C SER A 181 13.45 -1.37 5.84
N ALA A 182 13.25 -0.89 7.07
CA ALA A 182 13.26 0.54 7.36
C ALA A 182 14.54 1.21 6.85
N ASN A 183 14.40 2.29 6.09
CA ASN A 183 15.50 3.10 5.54
C ASN A 183 16.52 2.30 4.70
N ALA A 184 16.13 1.16 4.15
CA ALA A 184 17.00 0.34 3.32
C ALA A 184 17.33 1.07 2.00
N LYS A 185 18.64 1.23 1.75
CA LYS A 185 19.18 2.04 0.65
C LYS A 185 18.79 1.53 -0.74
N GLU A 186 18.48 0.26 -0.84
CA GLU A 186 18.07 -0.41 -2.07
C GLU A 186 16.77 0.17 -2.64
N TYR A 187 15.93 0.79 -1.81
CA TYR A 187 14.68 1.42 -2.23
C TYR A 187 14.82 2.90 -2.57
N GLU A 188 15.91 3.57 -2.17
CA GLU A 188 16.07 5.01 -2.40
C GLU A 188 15.94 5.43 -3.87
N PRO A 189 16.52 4.74 -4.86
CA PRO A 189 16.35 5.14 -6.26
C PRO A 189 14.90 5.17 -6.72
N TYR A 190 14.09 4.22 -6.26
CA TYR A 190 12.65 4.15 -6.59
C TYR A 190 11.84 5.23 -5.87
N LEU A 191 12.20 5.53 -4.62
CA LEU A 191 11.56 6.57 -3.82
C LEU A 191 11.85 7.97 -4.40
N ASP A 192 13.08 8.20 -4.87
CA ASP A 192 13.49 9.43 -5.54
C ASP A 192 12.77 9.62 -6.88
N GLU A 193 12.59 8.53 -7.65
CA GLU A 193 11.84 8.56 -8.92
C GLU A 193 10.40 9.04 -8.71
N LEU A 194 9.75 8.57 -7.64
CA LEU A 194 8.39 8.99 -7.25
C LEU A 194 8.33 10.40 -6.64
N GLY A 195 9.47 10.98 -6.28
CA GLY A 195 9.52 12.26 -5.59
C GLY A 195 8.85 12.18 -4.21
N THR A 196 9.29 11.25 -3.38
CA THR A 196 8.73 11.04 -2.04
C THR A 196 9.10 12.15 -1.07
N ALA A 197 8.31 12.30 -0.01
CA ALA A 197 8.60 13.26 1.05
C ALA A 197 9.94 12.94 1.76
N GLN A 198 10.66 13.99 2.16
CA GLN A 198 11.94 13.88 2.83
C GLN A 198 11.74 13.55 4.32
N ALA A 199 11.58 12.27 4.60
CA ALA A 199 11.45 11.69 5.93
C ALA A 199 11.94 10.25 5.91
N ASP A 200 12.14 9.64 7.08
CA ASP A 200 12.41 8.20 7.19
C ASP A 200 11.14 7.36 6.99
N ASP A 201 11.31 6.07 6.69
CA ASP A 201 10.20 5.13 6.52
C ASP A 201 10.14 4.04 7.60
N GLN A 202 10.75 4.29 8.77
CA GLN A 202 10.64 3.41 9.92
C GLN A 202 9.23 3.44 10.50
N ILE A 203 8.69 2.28 10.86
CA ILE A 203 7.40 2.14 11.54
C ILE A 203 7.58 1.59 12.96
N TYR A 204 6.56 1.78 13.79
CA TYR A 204 6.60 1.37 15.19
C TYR A 204 6.31 -0.12 15.39
N ALA A 205 5.32 -0.66 14.68
CA ALA A 205 4.90 -2.05 14.82
C ALA A 205 4.28 -2.62 13.54
N VAL A 206 4.22 -3.94 13.48
CA VAL A 206 3.61 -4.71 12.40
C VAL A 206 2.53 -5.62 12.96
N SER A 207 1.36 -5.62 12.31
CA SER A 207 0.25 -6.53 12.55
C SER A 207 0.00 -7.33 11.26
N ALA A 208 0.79 -8.36 11.02
CA ALA A 208 0.73 -9.19 9.83
C ALA A 208 -0.07 -10.48 10.08
N TYR A 209 -1.05 -10.75 9.23
CA TYR A 209 -1.86 -11.98 9.28
C TYR A 209 -1.50 -12.89 8.11
N CYS A 210 -1.21 -14.17 8.40
CA CYS A 210 -0.79 -15.18 7.42
C CYS A 210 0.19 -14.62 6.38
N PRO A 211 1.28 -13.95 6.78
CA PRO A 211 2.20 -13.35 5.83
C PRO A 211 2.90 -14.42 5.00
N VAL A 212 3.04 -14.15 3.71
CA VAL A 212 3.94 -14.94 2.87
C VAL A 212 5.35 -14.44 3.14
N THR A 213 6.14 -15.18 3.93
CA THR A 213 7.41 -14.72 4.47
C THR A 213 8.64 -15.14 3.68
N ASN A 214 8.54 -16.22 2.92
CA ASN A 214 9.64 -16.69 2.06
C ASN A 214 9.36 -16.31 0.60
N LEU A 215 9.62 -15.04 0.24
CA LEU A 215 9.31 -14.53 -1.09
C LEU A 215 10.19 -15.13 -2.20
N GLU A 216 11.36 -15.65 -1.85
CA GLU A 216 12.32 -16.25 -2.78
C GLU A 216 11.91 -17.68 -3.16
N HIS A 217 11.37 -18.44 -2.18
CA HIS A 217 11.07 -19.86 -2.30
C HIS A 217 9.61 -20.21 -1.96
N GLU A 218 8.70 -19.24 -2.15
CA GLU A 218 7.28 -19.41 -1.82
C GLU A 218 6.64 -20.59 -2.55
N ASP A 219 6.97 -20.78 -3.81
CA ASP A 219 6.47 -21.82 -4.69
C ASP A 219 6.95 -23.22 -4.31
N GLU A 220 8.14 -23.37 -3.75
CA GLU A 220 8.68 -24.68 -3.32
C GLU A 220 7.76 -25.37 -2.30
N ALA A 221 7.18 -24.60 -1.36
CA ALA A 221 6.25 -25.16 -0.38
C ALA A 221 4.98 -25.75 -1.03
N TYR A 222 4.49 -25.12 -2.10
CA TYR A 222 3.35 -25.62 -2.86
C TYR A 222 3.73 -26.81 -3.73
N GLU A 223 4.89 -26.80 -4.35
CA GLU A 223 5.41 -27.91 -5.12
C GLU A 223 5.60 -29.15 -4.25
N TRP A 224 6.13 -28.99 -3.03
CA TRP A 224 6.26 -30.09 -2.08
C TRP A 224 4.90 -30.72 -1.74
N MET A 225 3.85 -29.91 -1.53
CA MET A 225 2.52 -30.41 -1.20
C MET A 225 1.83 -31.14 -2.36
N PHE A 226 2.07 -30.70 -3.59
CA PHE A 226 1.35 -31.17 -4.78
C PHE A 226 2.18 -32.05 -5.72
N GLY A 227 3.42 -32.40 -5.34
CA GLY A 227 4.37 -33.11 -6.20
C GLY A 227 3.95 -34.51 -6.67
N ASP A 228 2.92 -35.10 -6.05
CA ASP A 228 2.35 -36.39 -6.49
C ASP A 228 1.14 -36.22 -7.42
N LEU A 229 0.75 -34.96 -7.71
CA LEU A 229 -0.39 -34.67 -8.57
C LEU A 229 0.06 -34.44 -10.02
N ASP A 230 -0.65 -35.02 -10.96
CA ASP A 230 -0.46 -34.74 -12.39
C ASP A 230 -1.20 -33.50 -12.84
N LYS A 231 -2.27 -33.12 -12.12
CA LYS A 231 -3.13 -31.99 -12.41
C LYS A 231 -3.41 -31.21 -11.14
N PHE A 232 -3.57 -29.89 -11.30
CA PHE A 232 -3.99 -29.02 -10.23
C PHE A 232 -5.05 -28.03 -10.70
N GLU A 233 -5.92 -27.63 -9.81
CA GLU A 233 -6.84 -26.50 -10.02
C GLU A 233 -6.36 -25.30 -9.22
N ARG A 234 -6.23 -24.16 -9.88
CA ARG A 234 -5.88 -22.91 -9.22
C ARG A 234 -6.82 -21.80 -9.60
N ILE A 235 -6.96 -20.82 -8.71
CA ILE A 235 -7.68 -19.59 -9.02
C ILE A 235 -6.88 -18.79 -10.06
N ASP A 236 -7.55 -18.39 -11.14
CA ASP A 236 -6.98 -17.45 -12.11
C ASP A 236 -7.06 -16.03 -11.55
N PHE A 237 -6.06 -15.65 -10.80
CA PHE A 237 -5.97 -14.29 -10.25
C PHE A 237 -5.83 -13.22 -11.34
N SER A 238 -5.40 -13.57 -12.56
CA SER A 238 -5.33 -12.62 -13.67
C SER A 238 -6.71 -12.24 -14.22
N SER A 239 -7.71 -13.06 -13.93
CA SER A 239 -9.12 -12.81 -14.31
C SER A 239 -9.84 -11.89 -13.33
N LEU A 240 -9.22 -11.56 -12.18
CA LEU A 240 -9.78 -10.70 -11.15
C LEU A 240 -9.14 -9.32 -11.25
N ASP A 241 -9.93 -8.31 -11.46
CA ASP A 241 -9.51 -6.93 -11.22
C ASP A 241 -9.48 -6.63 -9.71
N ALA A 242 -8.85 -5.53 -9.32
CA ALA A 242 -8.72 -5.15 -7.91
C ALA A 242 -10.07 -5.01 -7.18
N ALA A 243 -11.14 -4.63 -7.90
CA ALA A 243 -12.49 -4.53 -7.36
C ALA A 243 -13.13 -5.91 -7.18
N SER A 244 -12.90 -6.81 -8.16
CA SER A 244 -13.45 -8.18 -8.14
C SER A 244 -12.77 -9.08 -7.12
N PHE A 245 -11.50 -8.82 -6.77
CA PHE A 245 -10.76 -9.61 -5.77
C PHE A 245 -11.42 -9.55 -4.39
N ASN A 246 -12.01 -8.41 -4.04
CA ASN A 246 -12.69 -8.21 -2.78
C ASN A 246 -14.20 -8.51 -2.85
N ASP A 247 -14.75 -8.75 -4.04
CA ASP A 247 -16.17 -9.07 -4.24
C ASP A 247 -16.41 -10.58 -4.23
N ARG A 248 -16.80 -11.10 -3.06
CA ARG A 248 -17.10 -12.55 -2.87
C ARG A 248 -18.31 -13.06 -3.67
N SER A 249 -19.12 -12.18 -4.26
CA SER A 249 -20.21 -12.58 -5.16
C SER A 249 -19.70 -13.06 -6.50
N LYS A 250 -18.52 -12.63 -6.90
CA LYS A 250 -17.85 -13.05 -8.14
C LYS A 250 -17.03 -14.31 -7.91
N LYS A 251 -17.44 -15.41 -8.53
CA LYS A 251 -16.63 -16.64 -8.50
C LYS A 251 -15.39 -16.45 -9.35
N PRO A 252 -14.19 -16.70 -8.81
CA PRO A 252 -12.97 -16.65 -9.60
C PRO A 252 -12.99 -17.74 -10.68
N LYS A 253 -12.40 -17.42 -11.82
CA LYS A 253 -12.17 -18.43 -12.85
C LYS A 253 -11.14 -19.43 -12.35
N MET A 254 -11.42 -20.71 -12.50
CA MET A 254 -10.48 -21.78 -12.19
C MET A 254 -9.67 -22.14 -13.44
N ILE A 255 -8.38 -22.34 -13.27
CA ILE A 255 -7.49 -22.87 -14.30
C ILE A 255 -7.11 -24.28 -13.88
N VAL A 256 -7.32 -25.24 -14.79
CA VAL A 256 -6.77 -26.58 -14.66
C VAL A 256 -5.41 -26.57 -15.36
N GLY A 257 -4.36 -26.85 -14.60
CA GLY A 257 -2.99 -26.96 -15.10
C GLY A 257 -2.49 -28.40 -14.99
N GLU A 258 -1.55 -28.75 -15.85
CA GLU A 258 -0.78 -30.00 -15.75
C GLU A 258 0.64 -29.66 -15.30
N LEU A 259 1.17 -30.43 -14.33
CA LEU A 259 2.55 -30.29 -13.90
C LEU A 259 3.47 -30.83 -15.01
N ASN A 260 4.44 -30.04 -15.42
CA ASN A 260 5.45 -30.47 -16.37
C ASN A 260 6.45 -31.45 -15.72
N ALA A 261 7.26 -32.14 -16.54
CA ALA A 261 8.19 -33.11 -16.04
C ALA A 261 9.22 -32.56 -15.04
N THR A 262 9.68 -31.32 -15.26
CA THR A 262 10.66 -30.65 -14.39
C THR A 262 10.05 -30.33 -13.03
N GLN A 263 8.81 -29.85 -12.98
CA GLN A 263 8.09 -29.59 -11.74
C GLN A 263 7.85 -30.86 -10.93
N LYS A 264 7.54 -31.99 -11.61
CA LYS A 264 7.39 -33.31 -10.98
C LYS A 264 8.70 -33.84 -10.41
N GLU A 265 9.80 -33.65 -11.12
CA GLU A 265 11.13 -34.06 -10.68
C GLU A 265 11.59 -33.28 -9.45
N LEU A 266 11.48 -31.93 -9.48
CA LEU A 266 11.81 -31.07 -8.37
C LEU A 266 11.00 -31.41 -7.11
N SER A 267 9.70 -31.66 -7.27
CA SER A 267 8.83 -32.06 -6.16
C SER A 267 9.22 -33.40 -5.52
N ARG A 268 9.77 -34.33 -6.31
CA ARG A 268 10.28 -35.60 -5.80
C ARG A 268 11.60 -35.44 -5.05
N GLU A 269 12.49 -34.59 -5.55
CA GLU A 269 13.77 -34.28 -4.89
C GLU A 269 13.57 -33.60 -3.54
N LEU A 270 12.60 -32.68 -3.43
CA LEU A 270 12.27 -31.99 -2.16
C LEU A 270 11.65 -32.93 -1.11
N LYS A 271 11.11 -34.07 -1.51
CA LYS A 271 10.53 -35.09 -0.61
C LYS A 271 11.54 -36.18 -0.17
N SER A 272 12.67 -36.27 -0.83
CA SER A 272 13.73 -37.25 -0.52
C SER A 272 14.72 -36.70 0.52
#